data_8fda147036a9bb27e5c7544f2b1e6a35
#
_entry.id   8fda147036a9bb27e5c7544f2b1e6a35
#
_cell.length_a   1.000
_cell.length_b   1.000
_cell.length_c   1.000
_cell.angle_alpha   90.00
_cell.angle_beta   90.00
_cell.angle_gamma   90.00
#
_symmetry.space_group_name_H-M   'P 1'
#
loop_
_entity.id
_entity.type
_entity.pdbx_description
1 polymer ?
#
loop_
_entity_poly.entity_id
_entity_poly.type
_entity_poly.pdbx_seq_one_letter_code
_entity_poly.pdbx_strand_id
1 'polypeptide(L)'
;MRGLKPVMVLMAFSLLFNIFGTDGRVLVKVWKLKITYEGLIQAAYMGIRLVFLIMGSTIMTLTTTPNMLTDGLEKSMRFLNVIKFPVHEIAMMMSMALRFIPILVEEADKIMKAQQARGADFDNGGIFKKTKALVPLLIPLFVSAIRRAYDLATAMEARCYRGGKGRTKMKPLKYTGKDFVAYAILLVYLGTVSYTHLRAHETGR
;
A
#
# COMPACT_ATOMS: atom_id res chain seq x y z
N MET A 1 1.45 -16.62 5.30
CA MET A 1 2.70 -16.82 6.07
C MET A 1 4.00 -16.65 5.26
N ARG A 2 3.99 -16.77 3.92
CA ARG A 2 5.22 -16.59 3.11
C ARG A 2 5.76 -15.15 3.05
N GLY A 3 4.93 -14.13 3.24
CA GLY A 3 5.35 -12.73 3.26
C GLY A 3 6.01 -12.23 4.55
N LEU A 4 5.87 -12.97 5.65
CA LEU A 4 6.49 -12.57 6.93
C LEU A 4 8.00 -12.88 7.01
N LYS A 5 8.48 -13.87 6.24
CA LYS A 5 9.89 -14.28 6.28
C LYS A 5 10.88 -13.15 5.98
N PRO A 6 10.74 -12.36 4.89
CA PRO A 6 11.67 -11.27 4.61
C PRO A 6 11.59 -10.15 5.67
N VAL A 7 10.40 -9.92 6.24
CA VAL A 7 10.22 -8.94 7.31
C VAL A 7 10.89 -9.38 8.59
N MET A 8 10.79 -10.67 8.95
CA MET A 8 11.50 -11.24 10.11
C MET A 8 13.02 -11.15 9.96
N VAL A 9 13.54 -11.37 8.76
CA VAL A 9 14.98 -11.24 8.48
C VAL A 9 15.42 -9.78 8.64
N LEU A 10 14.66 -8.85 8.09
CA LEU A 10 14.95 -7.42 8.20
C LEU A 10 14.85 -6.93 9.65
N MET A 11 13.86 -7.45 10.39
CA MET A 11 13.69 -7.17 11.83
C MET A 11 14.89 -7.71 12.63
N ALA A 12 15.30 -8.96 12.39
CA ALA A 12 16.45 -9.55 13.06
C ALA A 12 17.74 -8.76 12.77
N PHE A 13 17.93 -8.34 11.51
CA PHE A 13 19.07 -7.51 11.11
C PHE A 13 19.05 -6.14 11.81
N SER A 14 17.90 -5.47 11.85
CA SER A 14 17.75 -4.18 12.53
C SER A 14 18.00 -4.29 14.03
N LEU A 15 17.48 -5.35 14.68
CA LEU A 15 17.74 -5.61 16.11
C LEU A 15 19.23 -5.85 16.37
N LEU A 16 19.87 -6.66 15.52
CA LEU A 16 21.30 -6.95 15.63
C LEU A 16 22.13 -5.66 15.50
N PHE A 17 21.81 -4.83 14.52
CA PHE A 17 22.49 -3.58 14.28
C PHE A 17 22.35 -2.60 15.46
N ASN A 18 21.15 -2.52 16.06
CA ASN A 18 20.91 -1.66 17.22
C ASN A 18 21.63 -2.14 18.49
N ILE A 19 21.72 -3.46 18.70
CA ILE A 19 22.43 -4.03 19.86
C ILE A 19 23.94 -3.70 19.82
N PHE A 20 24.52 -3.70 18.63
CA PHE A 20 25.95 -3.49 18.45
C PHE A 20 26.35 -2.05 18.12
N GLY A 21 25.41 -1.24 17.59
CA GLY A 21 25.68 0.12 17.10
C GLY A 21 25.39 1.24 18.10
N THR A 22 24.77 0.95 19.25
CA THR A 22 24.41 1.97 20.24
C THR A 22 25.46 2.06 21.32
N ASP A 23 26.06 3.26 21.49
CA ASP A 23 26.98 3.53 22.57
C ASP A 23 26.24 3.73 23.89
N GLY A 24 26.74 3.11 24.97
CA GLY A 24 26.16 3.19 26.33
C GLY A 24 26.90 2.30 27.33
N ARG A 25 26.23 1.98 28.45
CA ARG A 25 26.80 1.11 29.50
C ARG A 25 27.04 -0.30 29.00
N VAL A 26 28.30 -0.69 28.89
CA VAL A 26 28.71 -2.00 28.39
C VAL A 26 28.37 -3.08 29.40
N LEU A 27 27.46 -3.99 29.04
CA LEU A 27 27.12 -5.17 29.85
C LEU A 27 28.11 -6.31 29.60
N VAL A 28 28.43 -6.57 28.33
CA VAL A 28 29.36 -7.65 27.97
C VAL A 28 30.23 -7.16 26.79
N LYS A 29 31.55 -7.32 26.91
CA LYS A 29 32.51 -7.00 25.86
C LYS A 29 33.05 -8.32 25.32
N VAL A 30 32.62 -8.67 24.12
CA VAL A 30 33.12 -9.84 23.40
C VAL A 30 33.93 -9.35 22.22
N TRP A 31 35.24 -9.38 22.35
CA TRP A 31 36.25 -8.96 21.36
C TRP A 31 36.03 -7.53 20.85
N LYS A 32 35.49 -7.35 19.62
CA LYS A 32 35.18 -6.01 19.02
C LYS A 32 33.72 -5.60 19.15
N LEU A 33 32.84 -6.45 19.68
CA LEU A 33 31.41 -6.21 19.80
C LEU A 33 31.08 -5.86 21.28
N LYS A 34 30.44 -4.71 21.46
CA LYS A 34 29.99 -4.24 22.77
C LYS A 34 28.47 -4.38 22.82
N ILE A 35 27.98 -5.21 23.72
CA ILE A 35 26.54 -5.27 24.02
C ILE A 35 26.26 -4.27 25.13
N THR A 36 25.43 -3.28 24.79
CA THR A 36 25.12 -2.16 25.67
C THR A 36 23.71 -2.34 26.23
N TYR A 37 23.48 -1.97 27.48
CA TYR A 37 22.14 -2.02 28.11
C TYR A 37 21.15 -1.13 27.35
N GLU A 38 21.57 0.06 27.01
CA GLU A 38 20.79 1.02 26.21
C GLU A 38 20.45 0.46 24.81
N GLY A 39 21.40 -0.21 24.19
CA GLY A 39 21.20 -0.88 22.88
C GLY A 39 20.16 -2.00 22.97
N LEU A 40 20.14 -2.76 24.06
CA LEU A 40 19.15 -3.82 24.27
C LEU A 40 17.73 -3.25 24.44
N ILE A 41 17.60 -2.20 25.25
CA ILE A 41 16.32 -1.50 25.45
C ILE A 41 15.83 -0.91 24.11
N GLN A 42 16.71 -0.25 23.38
CA GLN A 42 16.37 0.37 22.08
C GLN A 42 15.98 -0.70 21.04
N ALA A 43 16.67 -1.82 21.02
CA ALA A 43 16.32 -2.96 20.18
C ALA A 43 14.93 -3.51 20.56
N ALA A 44 14.62 -3.65 21.85
CA ALA A 44 13.29 -4.07 22.29
C ALA A 44 12.17 -3.10 21.84
N TYR A 45 12.37 -1.79 22.04
CA TYR A 45 11.42 -0.77 21.58
C TYR A 45 11.23 -0.80 20.05
N MET A 46 12.31 -0.93 19.29
CA MET A 46 12.25 -1.05 17.83
C MET A 46 11.52 -2.32 17.40
N GLY A 47 11.78 -3.44 18.06
CA GLY A 47 11.10 -4.71 17.82
C GLY A 47 9.58 -4.60 18.03
N ILE A 48 9.16 -4.07 19.17
CA ILE A 48 7.75 -3.83 19.50
C ILE A 48 7.11 -2.89 18.46
N ARG A 49 7.78 -1.79 18.13
CA ARG A 49 7.30 -0.82 17.11
C ARG A 49 7.08 -1.49 15.75
N LEU A 50 8.03 -2.30 15.30
CA LEU A 50 7.91 -3.02 14.02
C LEU A 50 6.77 -4.04 14.05
N VAL A 51 6.60 -4.78 15.14
CA VAL A 51 5.49 -5.72 15.30
C VAL A 51 4.14 -4.99 15.21
N PHE A 52 3.97 -3.87 15.92
CA PHE A 52 2.72 -3.09 15.82
C PHE A 52 2.46 -2.51 14.44
N LEU A 53 3.50 -2.04 13.75
CA LEU A 53 3.37 -1.55 12.37
C LEU A 53 2.91 -2.66 11.42
N ILE A 54 3.53 -3.84 11.52
CA ILE A 54 3.16 -4.99 10.68
C ILE A 54 1.76 -5.48 11.02
N MET A 55 1.40 -5.58 12.30
CA MET A 55 0.05 -5.96 12.71
C MET A 55 -1.00 -4.98 12.18
N GLY A 56 -0.78 -3.67 12.35
CA GLY A 56 -1.71 -2.65 11.88
C GLY A 56 -1.89 -2.71 10.36
N SER A 57 -0.79 -2.82 9.61
CA SER A 57 -0.83 -2.95 8.14
C SER A 57 -1.54 -4.24 7.70
N THR A 58 -1.28 -5.36 8.38
CA THR A 58 -1.90 -6.66 8.07
C THR A 58 -3.40 -6.63 8.36
N ILE A 59 -3.81 -6.09 9.49
CA ILE A 59 -5.23 -5.94 9.84
C ILE A 59 -5.94 -5.07 8.80
N MET A 60 -5.36 -3.93 8.43
CA MET A 60 -5.92 -3.06 7.40
C MET A 60 -6.10 -3.82 6.06
N THR A 61 -5.10 -4.57 5.64
CA THR A 61 -5.14 -5.34 4.38
C THR A 61 -6.19 -6.45 4.39
N LEU A 62 -6.40 -7.10 5.55
CA LEU A 62 -7.38 -8.18 5.69
C LEU A 62 -8.82 -7.69 5.87
N THR A 63 -9.00 -6.51 6.46
CA THR A 63 -10.35 -5.98 6.77
C THR A 63 -10.89 -5.04 5.71
N THR A 64 -10.01 -4.39 4.91
CA THR A 64 -10.41 -3.36 3.97
C THR A 64 -10.22 -3.84 2.53
N THR A 65 -11.32 -3.90 1.78
CA THR A 65 -11.24 -4.21 0.35
C THR A 65 -10.65 -3.01 -0.43
N PRO A 66 -9.96 -3.24 -1.57
CA PRO A 66 -9.42 -2.15 -2.40
C PRO A 66 -10.48 -1.10 -2.80
N ASN A 67 -11.72 -1.54 -3.06
CA ASN A 67 -12.82 -0.64 -3.39
C ASN A 67 -13.22 0.25 -2.20
N MET A 68 -13.26 -0.30 -0.98
CA MET A 68 -13.51 0.49 0.23
C MET A 68 -12.40 1.50 0.50
N LEU A 69 -11.14 1.13 0.21
CA LEU A 69 -10.01 2.04 0.32
C LEU A 69 -10.15 3.21 -0.65
N THR A 70 -10.51 2.93 -1.92
CA THR A 70 -10.77 3.97 -2.93
C THR A 70 -11.90 4.90 -2.52
N ASP A 71 -12.99 4.36 -1.98
CA ASP A 71 -14.12 5.15 -1.47
C ASP A 71 -13.73 6.00 -0.26
N GLY A 72 -12.88 5.48 0.62
CA GLY A 72 -12.32 6.21 1.75
C GLY A 72 -11.43 7.36 1.30
N LEU A 73 -10.56 7.12 0.31
CA LEU A 73 -9.71 8.14 -0.30
C LEU A 73 -10.55 9.24 -0.95
N GLU A 74 -11.59 8.91 -1.72
CA GLU A 74 -12.49 9.90 -2.32
C GLU A 74 -13.12 10.81 -1.25
N LYS A 75 -13.61 10.21 -0.14
CA LYS A 75 -14.17 11.00 0.96
C LYS A 75 -13.13 11.88 1.63
N SER A 76 -11.95 11.35 1.90
CA SER A 76 -10.85 12.07 2.53
C SER A 76 -10.36 13.22 1.66
N MET A 77 -10.28 13.01 0.34
CA MET A 77 -9.81 14.03 -0.61
C MET A 77 -10.89 15.04 -1.02
N ARG A 78 -12.12 14.90 -0.52
CA ARG A 78 -13.23 15.79 -0.90
C ARG A 78 -12.96 17.27 -0.61
N PHE A 79 -12.10 17.59 0.37
CA PHE A 79 -11.69 18.97 0.65
C PHE A 79 -10.90 19.60 -0.53
N LEU A 80 -10.24 18.78 -1.38
CA LEU A 80 -9.54 19.25 -2.58
C LEU A 80 -10.49 19.77 -3.65
N ASN A 81 -11.79 19.48 -3.56
CA ASN A 81 -12.79 20.07 -4.46
C ASN A 81 -12.80 21.61 -4.39
N VAL A 82 -12.35 22.21 -3.27
CA VAL A 82 -12.18 23.68 -3.13
C VAL A 82 -11.16 24.20 -4.16
N ILE A 83 -10.15 23.40 -4.50
CA ILE A 83 -9.10 23.73 -5.49
C ILE A 83 -9.53 23.29 -6.91
N LYS A 84 -10.80 22.92 -7.11
CA LYS A 84 -11.34 22.37 -8.39
C LYS A 84 -10.66 21.09 -8.86
N PHE A 85 -10.10 20.30 -7.95
CA PHE A 85 -9.49 19.03 -8.27
C PHE A 85 -10.58 17.97 -8.54
N PRO A 86 -10.51 17.19 -9.64
CA PRO A 86 -11.56 16.26 -10.04
C PRO A 86 -11.51 14.93 -9.22
N VAL A 87 -11.77 15.05 -7.91
CA VAL A 87 -11.65 13.92 -6.95
C VAL A 87 -12.56 12.76 -7.33
N HIS A 88 -13.79 13.06 -7.75
CA HIS A 88 -14.76 12.03 -8.12
C HIS A 88 -14.34 11.25 -9.36
N GLU A 89 -13.85 11.94 -10.37
CA GLU A 89 -13.38 11.35 -11.62
C GLU A 89 -12.17 10.45 -11.37
N ILE A 90 -11.24 10.86 -10.52
CA ILE A 90 -10.09 10.05 -10.14
C ILE A 90 -10.52 8.81 -9.36
N ALA A 91 -11.42 8.94 -8.38
CA ALA A 91 -11.93 7.79 -7.64
C ALA A 91 -12.66 6.79 -8.55
N MET A 92 -13.40 7.29 -9.53
CA MET A 92 -14.05 6.46 -10.53
C MET A 92 -13.03 5.74 -11.42
N MET A 93 -11.99 6.43 -11.90
CA MET A 93 -10.90 5.79 -12.66
C MET A 93 -10.20 4.70 -11.85
N MET A 94 -9.91 4.94 -10.57
CA MET A 94 -9.32 3.93 -9.67
C MET A 94 -10.24 2.72 -9.50
N SER A 95 -11.54 2.92 -9.31
CA SER A 95 -12.50 1.82 -9.19
C SER A 95 -12.60 0.98 -10.46
N MET A 96 -12.55 1.63 -11.63
CA MET A 96 -12.50 0.93 -12.92
C MET A 96 -11.19 0.16 -13.11
N ALA A 97 -10.06 0.79 -12.78
CA ALA A 97 -8.74 0.14 -12.85
C ALA A 97 -8.69 -1.12 -11.99
N LEU A 98 -9.15 -1.04 -10.72
CA LEU A 98 -9.21 -2.18 -9.82
C LEU A 98 -10.09 -3.33 -10.35
N ARG A 99 -11.14 -3.01 -11.10
CA ARG A 99 -11.99 -4.00 -11.76
C ARG A 99 -11.31 -4.63 -12.97
N PHE A 100 -10.56 -3.84 -13.74
CA PHE A 100 -9.91 -4.33 -14.95
C PHE A 100 -8.60 -5.08 -14.69
N ILE A 101 -7.91 -4.84 -13.58
CA ILE A 101 -6.66 -5.53 -13.24
C ILE A 101 -6.81 -7.07 -13.33
N PRO A 102 -7.79 -7.73 -12.66
CA PRO A 102 -7.93 -9.18 -12.77
C PRO A 102 -8.18 -9.64 -14.21
N ILE A 103 -9.02 -8.91 -14.95
CA ILE A 103 -9.38 -9.22 -16.32
C ILE A 103 -8.15 -9.12 -17.25
N LEU A 104 -7.33 -8.08 -17.08
CA LEU A 104 -6.11 -7.89 -17.87
C LEU A 104 -5.04 -8.95 -17.52
N VAL A 105 -4.96 -9.38 -16.26
CA VAL A 105 -4.06 -10.46 -15.84
C VAL A 105 -4.46 -11.77 -16.53
N GLU A 106 -5.73 -12.13 -16.52
CA GLU A 106 -6.22 -13.32 -17.24
C GLU A 106 -5.98 -13.24 -18.75
N GLU A 107 -6.16 -12.06 -19.34
CA GLU A 107 -5.88 -11.81 -20.75
C GLU A 107 -4.39 -11.95 -21.06
N ALA A 108 -3.53 -11.38 -20.20
CA ALA A 108 -2.08 -11.51 -20.34
C ALA A 108 -1.63 -12.98 -20.28
N ASP A 109 -2.20 -13.79 -19.39
CA ASP A 109 -1.93 -15.21 -19.30
C ASP A 109 -2.34 -15.96 -20.58
N LYS A 110 -3.50 -15.63 -21.17
CA LYS A 110 -3.97 -16.22 -22.43
C LYS A 110 -3.05 -15.84 -23.59
N ILE A 111 -2.67 -14.56 -23.69
CA ILE A 111 -1.77 -14.09 -24.74
C ILE A 111 -0.39 -14.73 -24.57
N MET A 112 0.11 -14.83 -23.33
CA MET A 112 1.41 -15.47 -23.04
C MET A 112 1.43 -16.92 -23.51
N LYS A 113 0.41 -17.71 -23.19
CA LYS A 113 0.27 -19.09 -23.65
C LYS A 113 0.20 -19.20 -25.17
N ALA A 114 -0.53 -18.30 -25.81
CA ALA A 114 -0.63 -18.25 -27.27
C ALA A 114 0.72 -17.91 -27.93
N GLN A 115 1.50 -17.00 -27.35
CA GLN A 115 2.83 -16.65 -27.85
C GLN A 115 3.85 -17.77 -27.58
N GLN A 116 3.77 -18.47 -26.47
CA GLN A 116 4.59 -19.67 -26.20
C GLN A 116 4.31 -20.76 -27.24
N ALA A 117 3.03 -20.99 -27.60
CA ALA A 117 2.68 -21.93 -28.66
C ALA A 117 3.21 -21.53 -30.05
N ARG A 118 3.51 -20.23 -30.26
CA ARG A 118 4.16 -19.68 -31.47
C ARG A 118 5.68 -19.72 -31.39
N GLY A 119 6.26 -20.30 -30.33
CA GLY A 119 7.70 -20.43 -30.15
C GLY A 119 8.36 -19.25 -29.40
N ALA A 120 7.59 -18.37 -28.78
CA ALA A 120 8.16 -17.32 -27.92
C ALA A 120 8.71 -17.94 -26.63
N ASP A 121 9.96 -17.65 -26.31
CA ASP A 121 10.63 -18.10 -25.09
C ASP A 121 10.75 -16.91 -24.12
N PHE A 122 10.01 -17.00 -22.99
CA PHE A 122 10.00 -15.99 -21.94
C PHE A 122 10.94 -16.31 -20.79
N ASP A 123 11.40 -17.55 -20.68
CA ASP A 123 12.14 -18.05 -19.52
C ASP A 123 13.66 -18.02 -19.74
N ASN A 124 14.12 -18.29 -20.96
CA ASN A 124 15.53 -18.45 -21.28
C ASN A 124 16.15 -17.18 -21.88
N GLY A 125 17.31 -16.77 -21.37
CA GLY A 125 18.12 -15.68 -21.93
C GLY A 125 18.43 -14.55 -20.97
N GLY A 126 19.33 -13.68 -21.39
CA GLY A 126 19.69 -12.46 -20.65
C GLY A 126 18.56 -11.46 -20.57
N ILE A 127 18.68 -10.47 -19.65
CA ILE A 127 17.65 -9.46 -19.37
C ILE A 127 17.15 -8.77 -20.65
N PHE A 128 18.03 -8.45 -21.57
CA PHE A 128 17.68 -7.79 -22.84
C PHE A 128 16.82 -8.67 -23.75
N LYS A 129 17.08 -9.98 -23.81
CA LYS A 129 16.30 -10.94 -24.59
C LYS A 129 14.90 -11.14 -23.99
N LYS A 130 14.81 -11.18 -22.65
CA LYS A 130 13.53 -11.24 -21.94
C LYS A 130 12.67 -9.99 -22.17
N THR A 131 13.27 -8.80 -22.14
CA THR A 131 12.55 -7.55 -22.44
C THR A 131 11.99 -7.54 -23.87
N LYS A 132 12.77 -8.01 -24.86
CA LYS A 132 12.32 -8.11 -26.25
C LYS A 132 11.19 -9.13 -26.42
N ALA A 133 11.21 -10.21 -25.66
CA ALA A 133 10.15 -11.22 -25.67
C ALA A 133 8.82 -10.71 -25.08
N LEU A 134 8.82 -9.66 -24.26
CA LEU A 134 7.60 -9.06 -23.71
C LEU A 134 6.83 -8.19 -24.73
N VAL A 135 7.48 -7.68 -25.77
CA VAL A 135 6.83 -6.82 -26.77
C VAL A 135 5.64 -7.50 -27.47
N PRO A 136 5.74 -8.76 -27.95
CA PRO A 136 4.61 -9.49 -28.52
C PRO A 136 3.45 -9.74 -27.55
N LEU A 137 3.70 -9.63 -26.23
CA LEU A 137 2.66 -9.70 -25.19
C LEU A 137 1.99 -8.34 -24.98
N LEU A 138 2.81 -7.27 -24.93
CA LEU A 138 2.33 -5.93 -24.58
C LEU A 138 1.43 -5.32 -25.67
N ILE A 139 1.77 -5.53 -26.96
CA ILE A 139 1.00 -4.93 -28.06
C ILE A 139 -0.45 -5.46 -28.10
N PRO A 140 -0.73 -6.77 -28.10
CA PRO A 140 -2.10 -7.27 -28.05
C PRO A 140 -2.84 -6.86 -26.79
N LEU A 141 -2.16 -6.88 -25.64
CA LEU A 141 -2.74 -6.49 -24.36
C LEU A 141 -3.18 -5.01 -24.37
N PHE A 142 -2.34 -4.14 -24.92
CA PHE A 142 -2.63 -2.71 -25.07
C PHE A 142 -3.84 -2.47 -25.98
N VAL A 143 -3.89 -3.15 -27.14
CA VAL A 143 -5.03 -3.07 -28.07
C VAL A 143 -6.32 -3.56 -27.39
N SER A 144 -6.26 -4.65 -26.63
CA SER A 144 -7.41 -5.17 -25.89
C SER A 144 -7.87 -4.16 -24.81
N ALA A 145 -6.93 -3.55 -24.08
CA ALA A 145 -7.24 -2.54 -23.08
C ALA A 145 -7.94 -1.31 -23.70
N ILE A 146 -7.46 -0.83 -24.85
CA ILE A 146 -8.10 0.28 -25.58
C ILE A 146 -9.52 -0.09 -26.02
N ARG A 147 -9.72 -1.26 -26.60
CA ARG A 147 -11.06 -1.72 -27.02
C ARG A 147 -12.03 -1.73 -25.83
N ARG A 148 -11.61 -2.27 -24.69
CA ARG A 148 -12.41 -2.26 -23.45
C ARG A 148 -12.73 -0.86 -22.95
N ALA A 149 -11.79 0.08 -23.11
CA ALA A 149 -12.01 1.48 -22.75
C ALA A 149 -13.10 2.11 -23.66
N TYR A 150 -13.09 1.84 -24.95
CA TYR A 150 -14.13 2.27 -25.90
C TYR A 150 -15.49 1.66 -25.55
N ASP A 151 -15.55 0.35 -25.31
CA ASP A 151 -16.78 -0.35 -24.94
C ASP A 151 -17.37 0.23 -23.66
N LEU A 152 -16.51 0.50 -22.67
CA LEU A 152 -16.94 1.11 -21.42
C LEU A 152 -17.45 2.54 -21.63
N ALA A 153 -16.74 3.36 -22.41
CA ALA A 153 -17.14 4.72 -22.72
C ALA A 153 -18.52 4.74 -23.41
N THR A 154 -18.73 3.90 -24.43
CA THR A 154 -20.00 3.76 -25.13
C THR A 154 -21.12 3.31 -24.18
N ALA A 155 -20.82 2.35 -23.28
CA ALA A 155 -21.79 1.89 -22.30
C ALA A 155 -22.14 3.00 -21.28
N MET A 156 -21.20 3.85 -20.91
CA MET A 156 -21.42 5.00 -20.03
C MET A 156 -22.27 6.08 -20.70
N GLU A 157 -21.99 6.38 -21.97
CA GLU A 157 -22.78 7.32 -22.77
C GLU A 157 -24.23 6.83 -22.93
N ALA A 158 -24.42 5.55 -23.26
CA ALA A 158 -25.75 4.94 -23.35
C ALA A 158 -26.54 5.00 -22.04
N ARG A 159 -25.84 5.07 -20.89
CA ARG A 159 -26.44 5.26 -19.57
C ARG A 159 -26.55 6.73 -19.16
N CYS A 160 -26.37 7.66 -20.09
CA CYS A 160 -26.44 9.10 -19.86
C CYS A 160 -25.49 9.60 -18.78
N TYR A 161 -24.28 9.08 -18.73
CA TYR A 161 -23.27 9.55 -17.77
C TYR A 161 -22.87 11.00 -18.07
N ARG A 162 -23.03 11.91 -17.08
CA ARG A 162 -22.74 13.35 -17.20
C ARG A 162 -21.77 13.83 -16.10
N GLY A 163 -20.85 12.97 -15.65
CA GLY A 163 -19.91 13.31 -14.57
C GLY A 163 -20.46 13.03 -13.17
N GLY A 164 -19.77 13.55 -12.15
CA GLY A 164 -20.03 13.24 -10.74
C GLY A 164 -21.12 14.05 -10.06
N LYS A 165 -21.56 15.18 -10.66
CA LYS A 165 -22.54 16.07 -10.03
C LYS A 165 -23.92 15.39 -9.96
N GLY A 166 -24.51 15.39 -8.75
CA GLY A 166 -25.87 14.86 -8.53
C GLY A 166 -25.95 13.33 -8.44
N ARG A 167 -24.83 12.59 -8.45
CA ARG A 167 -24.83 11.13 -8.32
C ARG A 167 -24.81 10.69 -6.87
N THR A 168 -25.55 9.61 -6.59
CA THR A 168 -25.53 8.89 -5.31
C THR A 168 -24.80 7.57 -5.44
N LYS A 169 -24.15 7.11 -4.38
CA LYS A 169 -23.54 5.79 -4.32
C LYS A 169 -24.56 4.75 -3.87
N MET A 170 -24.56 3.59 -4.52
CA MET A 170 -25.45 2.47 -4.17
C MET A 170 -25.12 1.91 -2.77
N LYS A 171 -23.84 1.87 -2.41
CA LYS A 171 -23.35 1.47 -1.08
C LYS A 171 -22.46 2.57 -0.51
N PRO A 172 -23.03 3.65 0.05
CA PRO A 172 -22.23 4.72 0.62
C PRO A 172 -21.57 4.25 1.93
N LEU A 173 -20.31 4.63 2.14
CA LEU A 173 -19.67 4.49 3.44
C LEU A 173 -20.41 5.38 4.45
N LYS A 174 -20.90 4.82 5.54
CA LYS A 174 -21.56 5.55 6.62
C LYS A 174 -20.68 5.48 7.86
N TYR A 175 -20.55 6.61 8.57
CA TYR A 175 -19.92 6.61 9.87
C TYR A 175 -20.80 5.89 10.88
N THR A 176 -20.17 5.04 11.68
CA THR A 176 -20.81 4.28 12.76
C THR A 176 -20.33 4.85 14.10
N GLY A 177 -21.07 4.64 15.18
CA GLY A 177 -20.62 5.06 16.52
C GLY A 177 -19.23 4.54 16.90
N LYS A 178 -18.83 3.37 16.40
CA LYS A 178 -17.50 2.80 16.58
C LYS A 178 -16.39 3.65 15.96
N ASP A 179 -16.67 4.33 14.85
CA ASP A 179 -15.69 5.19 14.16
C ASP A 179 -15.40 6.43 15.00
N PHE A 180 -16.43 7.01 15.67
CA PHE A 180 -16.24 8.14 16.58
C PHE A 180 -15.40 7.76 17.80
N VAL A 181 -15.60 6.56 18.35
CA VAL A 181 -14.77 6.05 19.44
C VAL A 181 -13.32 5.87 18.98
N ALA A 182 -13.11 5.31 17.78
CA ALA A 182 -11.79 5.14 17.21
C ALA A 182 -11.08 6.49 16.99
N TYR A 183 -11.80 7.49 16.46
CA TYR A 183 -11.26 8.86 16.32
C TYR A 183 -10.94 9.51 17.67
N ALA A 184 -11.78 9.33 18.68
CA ALA A 184 -11.52 9.85 20.02
C ALA A 184 -10.25 9.24 20.63
N ILE A 185 -10.09 7.92 20.52
CA ILE A 185 -8.87 7.22 20.97
C ILE A 185 -7.64 7.74 20.22
N LEU A 186 -7.73 7.90 18.90
CA LEU A 186 -6.62 8.39 18.09
C LEU A 186 -6.23 9.83 18.47
N LEU A 187 -7.21 10.71 18.71
CA LEU A 187 -6.97 12.10 19.12
C LEU A 187 -6.31 12.16 20.52
N VAL A 188 -6.79 11.37 21.46
CA VAL A 188 -6.17 11.28 22.80
C VAL A 188 -4.74 10.78 22.70
N TYR A 189 -4.50 9.75 21.87
CA TYR A 189 -3.15 9.21 21.63
C TYR A 189 -2.23 10.27 21.02
N LEU A 190 -2.66 10.94 19.97
CA LEU A 190 -1.88 12.00 19.31
C LEU A 190 -1.62 13.17 20.28
N GLY A 191 -2.60 13.56 21.06
CA GLY A 191 -2.45 14.61 22.08
C GLY A 191 -1.42 14.23 23.14
N THR A 192 -1.44 12.98 23.62
CA THR A 192 -0.47 12.49 24.62
C THR A 192 0.95 12.44 24.04
N VAL A 193 1.09 11.92 22.81
CA VAL A 193 2.39 11.88 22.11
C VAL A 193 2.93 13.30 21.86
N SER A 194 2.09 14.21 21.39
CA SER A 194 2.47 15.60 21.14
C SER A 194 2.91 16.30 22.45
N TYR A 195 2.16 16.09 23.53
CA TYR A 195 2.49 16.65 24.83
C TYR A 195 3.83 16.11 25.37
N THR A 196 4.07 14.81 25.26
CA THR A 196 5.33 14.20 25.70
C THR A 196 6.53 14.67 24.87
N HIS A 197 6.34 14.86 23.55
CA HIS A 197 7.38 15.40 22.67
C HIS A 197 7.74 16.86 22.99
N LEU A 198 6.74 17.71 23.23
CA LEU A 198 6.97 19.11 23.61
C LEU A 198 7.70 19.20 24.95
N ARG A 199 7.31 18.41 25.94
CA ARG A 199 7.95 18.40 27.26
C ARG A 199 9.40 17.87 27.22
N ALA A 200 9.68 16.91 26.35
CA ALA A 200 11.05 16.41 26.17
C ALA A 200 12.00 17.48 25.58
N HIS A 201 11.49 18.40 24.78
CA HIS A 201 12.26 19.54 24.26
C HIS A 201 12.53 20.63 25.32
N GLU A 202 11.64 20.80 26.32
CA GLU A 202 11.85 21.78 27.38
C GLU A 202 12.84 21.31 28.46
N THR A 203 12.93 20.00 28.72
CA THR A 203 13.84 19.43 29.73
C THR A 203 15.24 19.14 29.17
N GLY A 204 15.48 19.33 27.91
CA GLY A 204 16.79 19.13 27.25
C GLY A 204 17.63 20.40 27.09
N ARG A 205 17.31 21.49 27.84
CA ARG A 205 18.14 22.70 27.96
C ARG A 205 18.77 22.81 29.33
#